data_bef96e4e71997ddaccf744a434985c8e
#
_entry.id   bef96e4e71997ddaccf744a434985c8e
#
_cell.length_a   1.000
_cell.length_b   1.000
_cell.length_c   1.000
_cell.angle_alpha   90.00
_cell.angle_beta   90.00
_cell.angle_gamma   90.00
#
_symmetry.space_group_name_H-M   'P 1'
#
loop_
_entity.id
_entity.type
_entity.pdbx_description
1 polymer ?
#
loop_
_entity_poly.entity_id
_entity_poly.type
_entity_poly.pdbx_seq_one_letter_code
_entity_poly.pdbx_strand_id
1 'polypeptide(L)'
;MKTLFLSADAQETPEIAASIIRNGGLVAIPTETVYGLGANGLDENAVLKIFEAKGRPQDNPLILHVAEPKEMERFCHDIPESAYRLAEKFWPGPLTMVLPVKDVVPKRTTAGLNTVAVRCPDSDVTRKIIALAGVPIAAPSANISGKPSTTTAEHVRHDHDGKIDAIVDGGPCRVGVESTIVDLTEDRPRLLRPGGITPEQLIEVLGDLVIDKAVTAQIDKDAVVKAPGMKYRHYAPAEPVVIVSGSREKAAAYIHAHFTPGDRVLCFEEELPLYRDCAPLAYGREADVNTLSAGLFSALRILDDPSIHQVYARCPVGGGVAYAVQNRLKKAAAFHIVDAEAEA
;
A
#
# COMPACT_ATOMS: atom_id res chain seq x y z
N MET A 1 -19.84 -14.26 11.87
CA MET A 1 -20.39 -13.81 10.55
C MET A 1 -19.81 -14.71 9.47
N LYS A 2 -20.50 -14.94 8.35
CA LYS A 2 -19.94 -15.69 7.20
C LYS A 2 -19.52 -14.67 6.15
N THR A 3 -18.24 -14.66 5.79
CA THR A 3 -17.75 -13.79 4.71
C THR A 3 -18.11 -14.39 3.33
N LEU A 4 -18.66 -13.58 2.42
CA LEU A 4 -18.93 -13.99 1.05
C LEU A 4 -17.65 -13.92 0.21
N PHE A 5 -17.41 -14.93 -0.64
CA PHE A 5 -16.36 -14.93 -1.64
C PHE A 5 -16.98 -14.75 -3.01
N LEU A 6 -16.67 -13.63 -3.68
CA LEU A 6 -17.26 -13.22 -4.94
C LEU A 6 -16.17 -13.17 -6.02
N SER A 7 -16.35 -13.86 -7.15
CA SER A 7 -15.45 -13.71 -8.29
C SER A 7 -15.68 -12.37 -8.98
N ALA A 8 -14.62 -11.64 -9.31
CA ALA A 8 -14.71 -10.40 -10.08
C ALA A 8 -15.33 -10.61 -11.48
N ASP A 9 -15.22 -11.81 -12.03
CA ASP A 9 -15.75 -12.17 -13.35
C ASP A 9 -17.24 -12.49 -13.34
N ALA A 10 -17.85 -12.72 -12.15
CA ALA A 10 -19.28 -12.99 -12.06
C ALA A 10 -20.10 -11.70 -12.24
N GLN A 11 -21.11 -11.77 -13.11
CA GLN A 11 -21.89 -10.61 -13.52
C GLN A 11 -22.60 -9.90 -12.35
N GLU A 12 -23.04 -10.66 -11.35
CA GLU A 12 -23.76 -10.18 -10.16
C GLU A 12 -22.85 -9.57 -9.09
N THR A 13 -21.54 -9.86 -9.11
CA THR A 13 -20.58 -9.43 -8.07
C THR A 13 -20.61 -7.92 -7.84
N PRO A 14 -20.59 -7.04 -8.86
CA PRO A 14 -20.57 -5.60 -8.60
C PRO A 14 -21.82 -5.11 -7.85
N GLU A 15 -23.01 -5.65 -8.18
CA GLU A 15 -24.27 -5.24 -7.50
C GLU A 15 -24.32 -5.76 -6.07
N ILE A 16 -23.91 -7.01 -5.84
CA ILE A 16 -23.87 -7.59 -4.47
C ILE A 16 -22.93 -6.76 -3.59
N ALA A 17 -21.70 -6.50 -4.07
CA ALA A 17 -20.73 -5.72 -3.33
C ALA A 17 -21.20 -4.27 -3.09
N ALA A 18 -21.77 -3.61 -4.10
CA ALA A 18 -22.31 -2.27 -3.99
C ALA A 18 -23.47 -2.20 -2.98
N SER A 19 -24.36 -3.22 -2.98
CA SER A 19 -25.44 -3.30 -1.98
C SER A 19 -24.90 -3.42 -0.56
N ILE A 20 -23.87 -4.22 -0.32
CA ILE A 20 -23.21 -4.33 0.98
C ILE A 20 -22.66 -2.96 1.43
N ILE A 21 -21.93 -2.26 0.54
CA ILE A 21 -21.37 -0.93 0.81
C ILE A 21 -22.47 0.09 1.13
N ARG A 22 -23.56 0.14 0.34
CA ARG A 22 -24.69 1.05 0.59
C ARG A 22 -25.33 0.82 1.97
N ASN A 23 -25.38 -0.43 2.43
CA ASN A 23 -25.95 -0.81 3.72
C ASN A 23 -24.93 -0.72 4.88
N GLY A 24 -23.77 -0.06 4.69
CA GLY A 24 -22.78 0.16 5.71
C GLY A 24 -21.97 -1.08 6.10
N GLY A 25 -21.89 -2.08 5.20
CA GLY A 25 -21.04 -3.27 5.34
C GLY A 25 -19.62 -3.03 4.84
N LEU A 26 -18.75 -4.04 5.04
CA LEU A 26 -17.36 -4.05 4.64
C LEU A 26 -17.12 -5.01 3.48
N VAL A 27 -16.49 -4.52 2.41
CA VAL A 27 -16.09 -5.34 1.24
C VAL A 27 -14.60 -5.15 0.98
N ALA A 28 -13.85 -6.24 0.92
CA ALA A 28 -12.51 -6.18 0.38
C ALA A 28 -12.59 -6.13 -1.15
N ILE A 29 -12.00 -5.10 -1.74
CA ILE A 29 -12.04 -4.79 -3.18
C ILE A 29 -10.65 -4.95 -3.81
N PRO A 30 -10.53 -5.57 -5.00
CA PRO A 30 -9.27 -5.67 -5.72
C PRO A 30 -8.89 -4.34 -6.35
N THR A 31 -7.61 -4.01 -6.33
CA THR A 31 -7.04 -2.91 -7.12
C THR A 31 -5.75 -3.36 -7.79
N GLU A 32 -5.24 -2.56 -8.72
CA GLU A 32 -3.95 -2.84 -9.36
C GLU A 32 -2.76 -2.77 -8.38
N THR A 33 -2.92 -2.08 -7.24
CA THR A 33 -1.88 -1.87 -6.23
C THR A 33 -1.89 -2.93 -5.14
N VAL A 34 -2.88 -2.88 -4.26
CA VAL A 34 -3.14 -3.83 -3.16
C VAL A 34 -4.66 -3.94 -2.98
N TYR A 35 -5.13 -5.00 -2.34
CA TYR A 35 -6.54 -5.07 -1.95
C TYR A 35 -6.88 -3.99 -0.93
N GLY A 36 -8.02 -3.34 -1.11
CA GLY A 36 -8.56 -2.33 -0.20
C GLY A 36 -9.68 -2.88 0.67
N LEU A 37 -9.70 -2.58 1.96
CA LEU A 37 -10.87 -2.86 2.82
C LEU A 37 -11.84 -1.69 2.74
N GLY A 38 -12.89 -1.85 1.96
CA GLY A 38 -13.82 -0.80 1.56
C GLY A 38 -15.06 -0.70 2.42
N ALA A 39 -15.49 0.53 2.67
CA ALA A 39 -16.79 0.90 3.25
C ALA A 39 -17.30 2.19 2.61
N ASN A 40 -18.59 2.53 2.83
CA ASN A 40 -19.14 3.82 2.45
C ASN A 40 -18.35 4.97 3.10
N GLY A 41 -17.61 5.74 2.30
CA GLY A 41 -16.74 6.82 2.76
C GLY A 41 -17.46 8.03 3.36
N LEU A 42 -18.81 8.11 3.18
CA LEU A 42 -19.66 9.17 3.71
C LEU A 42 -20.46 8.74 4.96
N ASP A 43 -20.29 7.49 5.42
CA ASP A 43 -20.94 6.97 6.62
C ASP A 43 -19.89 6.72 7.72
N GLU A 44 -19.91 7.55 8.77
CA GLU A 44 -18.97 7.46 9.89
C GLU A 44 -19.02 6.09 10.60
N ASN A 45 -20.19 5.44 10.67
CA ASN A 45 -20.34 4.14 11.31
C ASN A 45 -19.74 3.03 10.44
N ALA A 46 -19.91 3.11 9.12
CA ALA A 46 -19.28 2.18 8.19
C ALA A 46 -17.75 2.33 8.21
N VAL A 47 -17.26 3.56 8.22
CA VAL A 47 -15.81 3.87 8.33
C VAL A 47 -15.24 3.34 9.65
N LEU A 48 -15.97 3.47 10.78
CA LEU A 48 -15.53 2.93 12.07
C LEU A 48 -15.26 1.42 12.01
N LYS A 49 -16.11 0.66 11.32
CA LYS A 49 -15.93 -0.79 11.16
C LYS A 49 -14.62 -1.15 10.46
N ILE A 50 -14.09 -0.30 9.54
CA ILE A 50 -12.76 -0.50 8.93
C ILE A 50 -11.68 -0.49 10.01
N PHE A 51 -11.71 0.50 10.91
CA PHE A 51 -10.71 0.61 11.99
C PHE A 51 -10.80 -0.57 12.95
N GLU A 52 -12.00 -1.00 13.30
CA GLU A 52 -12.25 -2.15 14.17
C GLU A 52 -11.76 -3.46 13.54
N ALA A 53 -12.15 -3.75 12.29
CA ALA A 53 -11.76 -4.97 11.59
C ALA A 53 -10.24 -5.11 11.43
N LYS A 54 -9.55 -3.99 11.22
CA LYS A 54 -8.09 -3.94 11.05
C LYS A 54 -7.30 -3.84 12.36
N GLY A 55 -7.91 -3.48 13.47
CA GLY A 55 -7.20 -3.03 14.67
C GLY A 55 -6.35 -1.76 14.39
N ARG A 56 -6.87 -0.84 13.55
CA ARG A 56 -6.14 0.36 13.07
C ARG A 56 -6.42 1.56 13.98
N PRO A 57 -5.39 2.37 14.31
CA PRO A 57 -5.59 3.66 14.98
C PRO A 57 -6.43 4.63 14.14
N GLN A 58 -7.38 5.34 14.78
CA GLN A 58 -8.33 6.22 14.09
C GLN A 58 -7.75 7.60 13.71
N ASP A 59 -6.53 7.92 14.13
CA ASP A 59 -5.79 9.14 13.79
C ASP A 59 -5.08 9.08 12.42
N ASN A 60 -5.34 8.03 11.67
CA ASN A 60 -4.69 7.78 10.37
C ASN A 60 -5.75 7.85 9.25
N PRO A 61 -5.77 8.93 8.43
CA PRO A 61 -6.83 9.17 7.45
C PRO A 61 -6.96 8.04 6.43
N LEU A 62 -8.10 7.99 5.75
CA LEU A 62 -8.40 7.01 4.70
C LEU A 62 -8.38 7.65 3.32
N ILE A 63 -8.21 6.83 2.29
CA ILE A 63 -8.29 7.26 0.89
C ILE A 63 -9.71 7.00 0.40
N LEU A 64 -10.35 8.03 -0.17
CA LEU A 64 -11.60 7.90 -0.91
C LEU A 64 -11.32 7.41 -2.33
N HIS A 65 -11.93 6.29 -2.70
CA HIS A 65 -11.87 5.75 -4.05
C HIS A 65 -13.13 6.17 -4.81
N VAL A 66 -12.93 6.68 -6.03
CA VAL A 66 -13.96 7.16 -6.94
C VAL A 66 -14.00 6.33 -8.21
N ALA A 67 -15.16 6.25 -8.88
CA ALA A 67 -15.32 5.50 -10.13
C ALA A 67 -14.74 6.26 -11.32
N GLU A 68 -14.89 7.61 -11.31
CA GLU A 68 -14.50 8.49 -12.39
C GLU A 68 -13.69 9.70 -11.87
N PRO A 69 -12.70 10.22 -12.64
CA PRO A 69 -11.86 11.33 -12.18
C PRO A 69 -12.64 12.58 -11.75
N LYS A 70 -13.72 12.93 -12.44
CA LYS A 70 -14.55 14.10 -12.12
C LYS A 70 -15.26 14.00 -10.77
N GLU A 71 -15.42 12.80 -10.22
CA GLU A 71 -16.10 12.64 -8.92
C GLU A 71 -15.30 13.26 -7.76
N MET A 72 -14.00 13.55 -7.92
CA MET A 72 -13.23 14.29 -6.91
C MET A 72 -13.88 15.66 -6.59
N GLU A 73 -14.55 16.29 -7.56
CA GLU A 73 -15.25 17.58 -7.39
C GLU A 73 -16.44 17.48 -6.42
N ARG A 74 -16.98 16.29 -6.17
CA ARG A 74 -18.04 16.08 -5.19
C ARG A 74 -17.55 16.22 -3.76
N PHE A 75 -16.27 15.89 -3.52
CA PHE A 75 -15.67 15.73 -2.20
C PHE A 75 -14.59 16.76 -1.88
N CYS A 76 -14.07 17.44 -2.90
CA CYS A 76 -12.98 18.42 -2.78
C CYS A 76 -13.42 19.80 -3.30
N HIS A 77 -12.81 20.84 -2.74
CA HIS A 77 -12.93 22.23 -3.23
C HIS A 77 -11.54 22.78 -3.56
N ASP A 78 -11.48 23.94 -4.21
CA ASP A 78 -10.23 24.63 -4.61
C ASP A 78 -9.21 23.68 -5.25
N ILE A 79 -9.72 22.79 -6.16
CA ILE A 79 -8.91 21.78 -6.83
C ILE A 79 -7.96 22.48 -7.81
N PRO A 80 -6.62 22.36 -7.64
CA PRO A 80 -5.68 23.03 -8.52
C PRO A 80 -5.65 22.40 -9.90
N GLU A 81 -5.29 23.16 -10.93
CA GLU A 81 -5.15 22.69 -12.31
C GLU A 81 -4.18 21.51 -12.44
N SER A 82 -3.15 21.46 -11.60
CA SER A 82 -2.21 20.34 -11.53
C SER A 82 -2.88 19.01 -11.18
N ALA A 83 -3.96 19.01 -10.38
CA ALA A 83 -4.71 17.83 -10.05
C ALA A 83 -5.44 17.26 -11.27
N TYR A 84 -6.02 18.10 -12.11
CA TYR A 84 -6.68 17.67 -13.35
C TYR A 84 -5.67 17.09 -14.34
N ARG A 85 -4.51 17.74 -14.52
CA ARG A 85 -3.43 17.22 -15.38
C ARG A 85 -2.89 15.87 -14.88
N LEU A 86 -2.74 15.70 -13.57
CA LEU A 86 -2.33 14.41 -12.99
C LEU A 86 -3.41 13.34 -13.18
N ALA A 87 -4.69 13.69 -12.99
CA ALA A 87 -5.80 12.77 -13.21
C ALA A 87 -5.90 12.34 -14.69
N GLU A 88 -5.74 13.26 -15.62
CA GLU A 88 -5.74 12.97 -17.06
C GLU A 88 -4.63 11.97 -17.45
N LYS A 89 -3.43 12.13 -16.86
CA LYS A 89 -2.26 11.30 -17.20
C LYS A 89 -2.24 9.95 -16.47
N PHE A 90 -2.73 9.89 -15.21
CA PHE A 90 -2.49 8.76 -14.31
C PHE A 90 -3.75 8.12 -13.72
N TRP A 91 -4.94 8.60 -14.03
CA TRP A 91 -6.19 7.99 -13.61
C TRP A 91 -6.99 7.45 -14.81
N PRO A 92 -7.59 6.25 -14.67
CA PRO A 92 -7.49 5.31 -13.53
C PRO A 92 -6.07 4.79 -13.32
N GLY A 93 -5.63 4.70 -12.04
CA GLY A 93 -4.27 4.23 -11.79
C GLY A 93 -3.75 4.40 -10.36
N PRO A 94 -2.46 4.08 -10.15
CA PRO A 94 -1.84 3.99 -8.83
C PRO A 94 -1.38 5.36 -8.28
N LEU A 95 -2.16 6.42 -8.52
CA LEU A 95 -1.94 7.76 -7.98
C LEU A 95 -3.05 8.15 -7.02
N THR A 96 -2.69 8.66 -5.85
CA THR A 96 -3.57 9.28 -4.86
C THR A 96 -3.18 10.75 -4.72
N MET A 97 -4.16 11.65 -4.76
CA MET A 97 -3.96 13.08 -4.55
C MET A 97 -4.60 13.52 -3.24
N VAL A 98 -3.87 14.31 -2.42
CA VAL A 98 -4.41 14.96 -1.23
C VAL A 98 -4.88 16.36 -1.64
N LEU A 99 -6.15 16.65 -1.36
CA LEU A 99 -6.87 17.87 -1.78
C LEU A 99 -7.67 18.45 -0.61
N PRO A 100 -8.02 19.76 -0.64
CA PRO A 100 -8.91 20.35 0.34
C PRO A 100 -10.29 19.69 0.35
N VAL A 101 -10.79 19.32 1.53
CA VAL A 101 -12.00 18.52 1.70
C VAL A 101 -13.25 19.37 1.87
N LYS A 102 -14.36 18.98 1.23
CA LYS A 102 -15.70 19.52 1.49
C LYS A 102 -16.34 18.91 2.74
N ASP A 103 -17.23 19.66 3.40
CA ASP A 103 -17.95 19.24 4.61
C ASP A 103 -18.82 17.98 4.47
N VAL A 104 -19.11 17.56 3.24
CA VAL A 104 -19.84 16.31 2.96
C VAL A 104 -19.05 15.06 3.38
N VAL A 105 -17.74 15.16 3.51
CA VAL A 105 -16.89 14.04 3.93
C VAL A 105 -16.77 14.05 5.45
N PRO A 106 -17.14 12.95 6.13
CA PRO A 106 -17.06 12.86 7.58
C PRO A 106 -15.64 13.03 8.11
N LYS A 107 -15.52 13.66 9.28
CA LYS A 107 -14.22 13.87 9.95
C LYS A 107 -13.51 12.55 10.29
N ARG A 108 -14.24 11.48 10.51
CA ARG A 108 -13.66 10.15 10.75
C ARG A 108 -12.89 9.65 9.52
N THR A 109 -13.37 9.91 8.31
CA THR A 109 -12.69 9.54 7.06
C THR A 109 -11.38 10.31 6.90
N THR A 110 -11.37 11.60 7.27
CA THR A 110 -10.21 12.49 7.17
C THR A 110 -9.32 12.49 8.42
N ALA A 111 -9.65 11.73 9.46
CA ALA A 111 -9.02 11.83 10.79
C ALA A 111 -9.02 13.26 11.35
N GLY A 112 -10.07 14.04 11.06
CA GLY A 112 -10.22 15.43 11.49
C GLY A 112 -9.46 16.47 10.68
N LEU A 113 -8.76 16.07 9.61
CA LEU A 113 -8.02 16.99 8.73
C LEU A 113 -8.96 17.80 7.83
N ASN A 114 -8.47 18.95 7.35
CA ASN A 114 -9.12 19.78 6.33
C ASN A 114 -8.78 19.33 4.90
N THR A 115 -8.23 18.13 4.77
CA THR A 115 -7.82 17.52 3.50
C THR A 115 -8.32 16.10 3.41
N VAL A 116 -8.49 15.60 2.20
CA VAL A 116 -8.84 14.22 1.91
C VAL A 116 -7.97 13.67 0.79
N ALA A 117 -7.57 12.41 0.91
CA ALA A 117 -6.88 11.68 -0.13
C ALA A 117 -7.92 11.05 -1.07
N VAL A 118 -7.79 11.27 -2.39
CA VAL A 118 -8.71 10.74 -3.41
C VAL A 118 -7.93 9.95 -4.45
N ARG A 119 -8.53 8.85 -4.94
CA ARG A 119 -7.94 8.00 -5.98
C ARG A 119 -9.03 7.42 -6.89
N CYS A 120 -8.75 7.33 -8.19
CA CYS A 120 -9.51 6.51 -9.14
C CYS A 120 -8.68 5.26 -9.48
N PRO A 121 -9.02 4.04 -8.94
CA PRO A 121 -8.20 2.85 -9.13
C PRO A 121 -8.35 2.25 -10.52
N ASP A 122 -7.30 1.63 -11.05
CA ASP A 122 -7.33 0.89 -12.30
C ASP A 122 -7.79 -0.56 -12.07
N SER A 123 -9.09 -0.68 -11.76
CA SER A 123 -9.80 -1.94 -11.55
C SER A 123 -11.25 -1.75 -11.99
N ASP A 124 -11.63 -2.35 -13.10
CA ASP A 124 -12.97 -2.18 -13.68
C ASP A 124 -14.08 -2.65 -12.75
N VAL A 125 -13.89 -3.82 -12.09
CA VAL A 125 -14.86 -4.34 -11.12
C VAL A 125 -15.03 -3.39 -9.94
N THR A 126 -13.94 -2.83 -9.42
CA THR A 126 -13.96 -1.88 -8.28
C THR A 126 -14.63 -0.57 -8.67
N ARG A 127 -14.30 0.01 -9.84
CA ARG A 127 -14.97 1.22 -10.33
C ARG A 127 -16.46 0.98 -10.57
N LYS A 128 -16.84 -0.19 -11.10
CA LYS A 128 -18.24 -0.58 -11.25
C LYS A 128 -18.97 -0.70 -9.91
N ILE A 129 -18.31 -1.28 -8.89
CA ILE A 129 -18.86 -1.35 -7.52
C ILE A 129 -19.09 0.08 -6.98
N ILE A 130 -18.12 0.99 -7.11
CA ILE A 130 -18.22 2.38 -6.65
C ILE A 130 -19.39 3.09 -7.35
N ALA A 131 -19.47 2.98 -8.69
CA ALA A 131 -20.53 3.59 -9.50
C ALA A 131 -21.92 3.08 -9.07
N LEU A 132 -22.09 1.76 -8.89
CA LEU A 132 -23.35 1.16 -8.44
C LEU A 132 -23.67 1.49 -6.98
N ALA A 133 -22.68 1.63 -6.12
CA ALA A 133 -22.89 2.07 -4.74
C ALA A 133 -23.37 3.54 -4.68
N GLY A 134 -23.02 4.38 -5.65
CA GLY A 134 -23.38 5.80 -5.71
C GLY A 134 -22.66 6.66 -4.66
N VAL A 135 -21.72 6.10 -3.93
CA VAL A 135 -20.92 6.73 -2.87
C VAL A 135 -19.43 6.41 -3.07
N PRO A 136 -18.51 7.29 -2.65
CA PRO A 136 -17.08 6.99 -2.66
C PRO A 136 -16.79 5.87 -1.64
N ILE A 137 -15.84 5.01 -1.96
CA ILE A 137 -15.42 3.95 -1.05
C ILE A 137 -14.17 4.40 -0.29
N ALA A 138 -14.28 4.56 1.03
CA ALA A 138 -13.11 4.71 1.89
C ALA A 138 -12.41 3.36 2.03
N ALA A 139 -11.15 3.26 1.60
CA ALA A 139 -10.43 1.99 1.67
C ALA A 139 -8.93 2.18 1.97
N PRO A 140 -8.45 1.78 3.16
CA PRO A 140 -7.06 1.45 3.38
C PRO A 140 -6.74 0.06 2.77
N SER A 141 -5.46 -0.36 2.75
CA SER A 141 -5.10 -1.75 2.40
C SER A 141 -5.86 -2.76 3.28
N ALA A 142 -6.17 -3.94 2.75
CA ALA A 142 -7.03 -4.92 3.43
C ALA A 142 -6.27 -5.89 4.36
N ASN A 143 -5.10 -5.51 4.90
CA ASN A 143 -4.36 -6.30 5.91
C ASN A 143 -4.77 -5.91 7.35
N ILE A 144 -4.53 -6.78 8.32
CA ILE A 144 -4.49 -6.42 9.74
C ILE A 144 -3.41 -5.34 9.94
N SER A 145 -3.68 -4.34 10.78
CA SER A 145 -2.77 -3.20 10.98
C SER A 145 -1.36 -3.65 11.40
N GLY A 146 -0.34 -3.09 10.76
CA GLY A 146 1.07 -3.44 10.98
C GLY A 146 1.60 -4.57 10.09
N LYS A 147 0.77 -5.52 9.67
CA LYS A 147 1.14 -6.66 8.81
C LYS A 147 1.40 -6.23 7.35
N PRO A 148 2.10 -7.07 6.55
CA PRO A 148 2.29 -6.80 5.12
C PRO A 148 0.96 -6.66 4.39
N SER A 149 0.88 -5.74 3.41
CA SER A 149 -0.36 -5.50 2.65
C SER A 149 -0.82 -6.74 1.88
N THR A 150 -2.10 -6.80 1.58
CA THR A 150 -2.72 -7.92 0.88
C THR A 150 -2.70 -7.68 -0.62
N THR A 151 -2.11 -8.60 -1.39
CA THR A 151 -2.00 -8.53 -2.86
C THR A 151 -2.76 -9.62 -3.59
N THR A 152 -3.45 -10.50 -2.84
CA THR A 152 -4.35 -11.54 -3.35
C THR A 152 -5.58 -11.64 -2.45
N ALA A 153 -6.67 -12.21 -2.97
CA ALA A 153 -7.88 -12.49 -2.17
C ALA A 153 -7.62 -13.47 -1.02
N GLU A 154 -6.70 -14.44 -1.22
CA GLU A 154 -6.30 -15.37 -0.18
C GLU A 154 -5.58 -14.68 0.99
N HIS A 155 -4.76 -13.67 0.72
CA HIS A 155 -4.18 -12.86 1.79
C HIS A 155 -5.26 -12.16 2.61
N VAL A 156 -6.30 -11.62 1.95
CA VAL A 156 -7.44 -10.98 2.62
C VAL A 156 -8.23 -12.00 3.43
N ARG A 157 -8.48 -13.18 2.85
CA ARG A 157 -9.16 -14.27 3.52
C ARG A 157 -8.45 -14.67 4.80
N HIS A 158 -7.13 -14.85 4.74
CA HIS A 158 -6.33 -15.17 5.92
C HIS A 158 -6.51 -14.15 7.06
N ASP A 159 -6.58 -12.86 6.73
CA ASP A 159 -6.67 -11.79 7.73
C ASP A 159 -8.11 -11.54 8.23
N HIS A 160 -9.13 -11.72 7.37
CA HIS A 160 -10.48 -11.18 7.59
C HIS A 160 -11.65 -12.16 7.39
N ASP A 161 -11.43 -13.44 7.12
CA ASP A 161 -12.52 -14.41 7.03
C ASP A 161 -13.32 -14.42 8.34
N GLY A 162 -14.64 -14.35 8.22
CA GLY A 162 -15.56 -14.27 9.37
C GLY A 162 -15.65 -12.89 10.04
N LYS A 163 -14.89 -11.88 9.58
CA LYS A 163 -14.84 -10.52 10.17
C LYS A 163 -15.43 -9.43 9.27
N ILE A 164 -15.53 -9.68 7.95
CA ILE A 164 -16.06 -8.74 6.96
C ILE A 164 -17.16 -9.40 6.12
N ASP A 165 -17.97 -8.59 5.44
CA ASP A 165 -19.15 -9.10 4.73
C ASP A 165 -18.79 -9.83 3.43
N ALA A 166 -17.85 -9.29 2.63
CA ALA A 166 -17.45 -9.92 1.38
C ALA A 166 -15.99 -9.65 1.00
N ILE A 167 -15.44 -10.55 0.19
CA ILE A 167 -14.17 -10.42 -0.51
C ILE A 167 -14.46 -10.59 -2.00
N VAL A 168 -14.08 -9.60 -2.81
CA VAL A 168 -14.15 -9.70 -4.28
C VAL A 168 -12.78 -10.17 -4.77
N ASP A 169 -12.72 -11.37 -5.35
CA ASP A 169 -11.49 -11.91 -5.92
C ASP A 169 -11.30 -11.43 -7.35
N GLY A 170 -10.36 -10.53 -7.55
CA GLY A 170 -9.89 -10.01 -8.85
C GLY A 170 -8.51 -10.53 -9.24
N GLY A 171 -8.03 -11.59 -8.61
CA GLY A 171 -6.69 -12.13 -8.83
C GLY A 171 -5.58 -11.31 -8.15
N PRO A 172 -4.31 -11.61 -8.46
CA PRO A 172 -3.16 -10.93 -7.88
C PRO A 172 -3.02 -9.49 -8.39
N CYS A 173 -2.60 -8.59 -7.50
CA CYS A 173 -2.34 -7.20 -7.83
C CYS A 173 -1.07 -7.07 -8.70
N ARG A 174 -1.17 -6.39 -9.85
CA ARG A 174 -0.04 -6.28 -10.81
C ARG A 174 1.07 -5.32 -10.37
N VAL A 175 0.75 -4.26 -9.59
CA VAL A 175 1.74 -3.30 -9.06
C VAL A 175 2.34 -3.80 -7.76
N GLY A 176 1.53 -4.35 -6.86
CA GLY A 176 1.94 -5.03 -5.64
C GLY A 176 2.39 -4.14 -4.49
N VAL A 177 2.57 -2.83 -4.70
CA VAL A 177 2.79 -1.83 -3.66
C VAL A 177 1.70 -0.78 -3.71
N GLU A 178 1.44 -0.10 -2.59
CA GLU A 178 0.38 0.90 -2.51
C GLU A 178 0.64 2.09 -3.45
N SER A 179 -0.42 2.83 -3.76
CA SER A 179 -0.39 4.01 -4.63
C SER A 179 0.63 5.07 -4.19
N THR A 180 1.18 5.78 -5.15
CA THR A 180 1.90 7.03 -4.92
C THR A 180 0.94 8.05 -4.33
N ILE A 181 1.37 8.81 -3.31
CA ILE A 181 0.56 9.88 -2.71
C ILE A 181 1.27 11.21 -2.86
N VAL A 182 0.62 12.16 -3.51
CA VAL A 182 1.07 13.53 -3.66
C VAL A 182 0.11 14.50 -2.97
N ASP A 183 0.65 15.40 -2.16
CA ASP A 183 -0.09 16.49 -1.54
C ASP A 183 -0.06 17.72 -2.47
N LEU A 184 -1.23 18.20 -2.85
CA LEU A 184 -1.43 19.38 -3.70
C LEU A 184 -2.07 20.55 -2.95
N THR A 185 -2.07 20.51 -1.61
CA THR A 185 -2.67 21.55 -0.75
C THR A 185 -1.69 22.63 -0.32
N GLU A 186 -0.42 22.49 -0.68
CA GLU A 186 0.66 23.45 -0.41
C GLU A 186 1.11 24.12 -1.71
N ASP A 187 1.83 25.23 -1.60
CA ASP A 187 2.35 25.98 -2.76
C ASP A 187 3.23 25.11 -3.68
N ARG A 188 3.97 24.17 -3.10
CA ARG A 188 4.78 23.20 -3.83
C ARG A 188 4.25 21.80 -3.63
N PRO A 189 3.97 21.03 -4.71
CA PRO A 189 3.56 19.65 -4.60
C PRO A 189 4.55 18.81 -3.79
N ARG A 190 4.01 17.95 -2.90
CA ARG A 190 4.84 17.16 -1.98
C ARG A 190 4.54 15.68 -2.09
N LEU A 191 5.56 14.86 -2.35
CA LEU A 191 5.47 13.40 -2.32
C LEU A 191 5.40 12.92 -0.87
N LEU A 192 4.27 12.35 -0.46
CA LEU A 192 4.07 11.79 0.87
C LEU A 192 4.38 10.29 0.93
N ARG A 193 4.22 9.57 -0.18
CA ARG A 193 4.49 8.14 -0.28
C ARG A 193 4.85 7.76 -1.71
N PRO A 194 6.02 7.15 -1.97
CA PRO A 194 6.33 6.61 -3.29
C PRO A 194 5.51 5.35 -3.57
N GLY A 195 5.19 5.09 -4.83
CA GLY A 195 4.38 3.96 -5.30
C GLY A 195 4.59 3.70 -6.77
N GLY A 196 3.54 3.22 -7.46
CA GLY A 196 3.61 2.85 -8.88
C GLY A 196 3.84 4.03 -9.84
N ILE A 197 3.48 5.27 -9.46
CA ILE A 197 3.86 6.48 -10.20
C ILE A 197 5.14 7.02 -9.58
N THR A 198 6.16 7.22 -10.40
CA THR A 198 7.50 7.61 -9.94
C THR A 198 7.62 9.12 -9.71
N PRO A 199 8.60 9.57 -8.88
CA PRO A 199 8.86 11.00 -8.71
C PRO A 199 9.16 11.70 -10.04
N GLU A 200 9.89 11.06 -10.93
CA GLU A 200 10.25 11.59 -12.25
C GLU A 200 9.00 11.83 -13.11
N GLN A 201 8.05 10.88 -13.11
CA GLN A 201 6.77 11.01 -13.82
C GLN A 201 5.90 12.15 -13.23
N LEU A 202 5.93 12.33 -11.91
CA LEU A 202 5.23 13.45 -11.27
C LEU A 202 5.84 14.79 -11.67
N ILE A 203 7.18 14.89 -11.68
CA ILE A 203 7.91 16.11 -12.06
C ILE A 203 7.63 16.50 -13.50
N GLU A 204 7.48 15.54 -14.44
CA GLU A 204 7.10 15.83 -15.83
C GLU A 204 5.77 16.60 -15.93
N VAL A 205 4.82 16.35 -15.03
CA VAL A 205 3.50 17.02 -15.03
C VAL A 205 3.51 18.29 -14.18
N LEU A 206 4.18 18.25 -13.04
CA LEU A 206 4.14 19.30 -12.01
C LEU A 206 5.22 20.36 -12.19
N GLY A 207 6.33 20.03 -12.85
CA GLY A 207 7.53 20.85 -12.99
C GLY A 207 8.44 20.87 -11.75
N ASP A 208 7.88 20.62 -10.56
CA ASP A 208 8.60 20.57 -9.27
C ASP A 208 7.95 19.56 -8.32
N LEU A 209 8.73 19.00 -7.38
CA LEU A 209 8.25 18.06 -6.38
C LEU A 209 9.14 18.05 -5.14
N VAL A 210 8.56 18.29 -3.98
CA VAL A 210 9.23 18.13 -2.70
C VAL A 210 9.06 16.69 -2.20
N ILE A 211 10.13 16.03 -1.77
CA ILE A 211 10.06 14.73 -1.09
C ILE A 211 9.85 14.98 0.41
N ASP A 212 8.76 14.43 0.97
CA ASP A 212 8.50 14.52 2.41
C ASP A 212 9.52 13.72 3.22
N LYS A 213 9.87 14.24 4.41
CA LYS A 213 10.82 13.56 5.30
C LYS A 213 10.37 12.16 5.71
N ALA A 214 9.05 11.92 5.86
CA ALA A 214 8.48 10.62 6.17
C ALA A 214 8.74 9.54 5.11
N VAL A 215 9.16 9.93 3.90
CA VAL A 215 9.56 9.00 2.84
C VAL A 215 10.94 8.40 3.11
N THR A 216 11.86 9.19 3.64
CA THR A 216 13.28 8.84 3.77
C THR A 216 13.72 8.48 5.18
N ALA A 217 12.96 8.90 6.19
CA ALA A 217 13.29 8.70 7.60
C ALA A 217 12.05 8.33 8.43
N GLN A 218 12.30 7.80 9.61
CA GLN A 218 11.24 7.61 10.60
C GLN A 218 10.82 8.97 11.15
N ILE A 219 9.51 9.19 11.27
CA ILE A 219 8.93 10.42 11.87
C ILE A 219 8.44 10.14 13.29
N ASP A 220 8.28 11.22 14.08
CA ASP A 220 7.76 11.15 15.43
C ASP A 220 6.38 10.50 15.49
N LYS A 221 6.14 9.75 16.58
CA LYS A 221 4.84 9.10 16.83
C LYS A 221 3.69 10.09 16.99
N ASP A 222 3.97 11.32 17.40
CA ASP A 222 2.98 12.39 17.60
C ASP A 222 2.80 13.30 16.38
N ALA A 223 3.54 13.04 15.29
CA ALA A 223 3.41 13.80 14.06
C ALA A 223 1.99 13.67 13.47
N VAL A 224 1.40 14.77 13.05
CA VAL A 224 0.16 14.78 12.27
C VAL A 224 0.49 14.34 10.84
N VAL A 225 -0.17 13.29 10.36
CA VAL A 225 0.08 12.73 9.02
C VAL A 225 -1.13 12.97 8.10
N LYS A 226 -0.86 13.44 6.90
CA LYS A 226 -1.89 13.74 5.89
C LYS A 226 -2.30 12.51 5.05
N ALA A 227 -1.58 11.39 5.20
CA ALA A 227 -1.82 10.20 4.37
C ALA A 227 -1.45 8.89 5.09
N PRO A 228 -2.06 7.75 4.67
CA PRO A 228 -1.72 6.43 5.20
C PRO A 228 -0.27 6.02 4.92
N GLY A 229 0.35 5.29 5.88
CA GLY A 229 1.69 4.72 5.69
C GLY A 229 2.85 5.63 6.04
N MET A 230 2.60 6.81 6.62
CA MET A 230 3.66 7.75 7.02
C MET A 230 4.22 7.47 8.43
N LYS A 231 3.37 7.16 9.42
CA LYS A 231 3.67 7.30 10.86
C LYS A 231 4.10 6.01 11.56
N TYR A 232 3.39 4.91 11.38
CA TYR A 232 3.56 3.70 12.18
C TYR A 232 4.55 2.71 11.56
N ARG A 233 5.04 1.72 12.37
CA ARG A 233 5.68 0.53 11.81
C ARG A 233 4.67 -0.16 10.90
N HIS A 234 5.02 -0.30 9.65
CA HIS A 234 4.16 -0.86 8.62
C HIS A 234 4.90 -1.99 7.90
N TYR A 235 4.11 -2.91 7.33
CA TYR A 235 4.59 -3.93 6.41
C TYR A 235 5.51 -4.99 7.02
N ALA A 236 5.68 -4.98 8.33
CA ALA A 236 6.63 -5.88 8.98
C ALA A 236 6.02 -7.27 9.22
N PRO A 237 6.76 -8.34 8.92
CA PRO A 237 6.47 -9.65 9.49
C PRO A 237 6.66 -9.60 11.01
N ALA A 238 6.30 -10.69 11.71
CA ALA A 238 6.44 -10.78 13.17
C ALA A 238 7.89 -10.59 13.60
N GLU A 239 8.80 -11.22 12.86
CA GLU A 239 10.21 -11.28 13.18
C GLU A 239 11.03 -10.11 12.61
N PRO A 240 12.21 -9.82 13.19
CA PRO A 240 13.08 -8.74 12.74
C PRO A 240 13.51 -8.91 11.28
N VAL A 241 13.48 -7.80 10.53
CA VAL A 241 14.06 -7.72 9.19
C VAL A 241 15.30 -6.84 9.25
N VAL A 242 16.41 -7.30 8.68
CA VAL A 242 17.65 -6.55 8.54
C VAL A 242 17.96 -6.41 7.06
N ILE A 243 18.07 -5.18 6.57
CA ILE A 243 18.50 -4.94 5.18
C ILE A 243 20.02 -5.02 5.13
N VAL A 244 20.55 -5.87 4.25
CA VAL A 244 22.00 -5.98 4.00
C VAL A 244 22.29 -5.32 2.66
N SER A 245 22.94 -4.15 2.71
CA SER A 245 23.40 -3.38 1.54
C SER A 245 24.82 -3.78 1.13
N GLY A 246 25.26 -3.32 -0.04
CA GLY A 246 26.57 -3.62 -0.60
C GLY A 246 26.51 -4.52 -1.83
N SER A 247 27.67 -4.82 -2.42
CA SER A 247 27.80 -5.74 -3.55
C SER A 247 27.24 -7.13 -3.21
N ARG A 248 26.92 -7.92 -4.23
CA ARG A 248 26.36 -9.27 -4.03
C ARG A 248 27.30 -10.14 -3.21
N GLU A 249 28.60 -10.07 -3.50
CA GLU A 249 29.64 -10.86 -2.86
C GLU A 249 29.79 -10.48 -1.36
N LYS A 250 29.83 -9.19 -1.07
CA LYS A 250 29.98 -8.69 0.31
C LYS A 250 28.73 -8.98 1.15
N ALA A 251 27.56 -8.73 0.60
CA ALA A 251 26.30 -9.04 1.25
C ALA A 251 26.16 -10.54 1.51
N ALA A 252 26.54 -11.40 0.57
CA ALA A 252 26.53 -12.85 0.76
C ALA A 252 27.52 -13.27 1.86
N ALA A 253 28.74 -12.75 1.85
CA ALA A 253 29.73 -13.04 2.91
C ALA A 253 29.21 -12.65 4.30
N TYR A 254 28.64 -11.44 4.42
CA TYR A 254 28.05 -10.97 5.67
C TYR A 254 26.92 -11.89 6.14
N ILE A 255 25.97 -12.19 5.26
CA ILE A 255 24.83 -13.04 5.60
C ILE A 255 25.28 -14.43 6.03
N HIS A 256 26.20 -15.09 5.30
CA HIS A 256 26.73 -16.40 5.69
C HIS A 256 27.44 -16.38 7.03
N ALA A 257 28.16 -15.31 7.36
CA ALA A 257 28.85 -15.18 8.64
C ALA A 257 27.90 -15.03 9.86
N HIS A 258 26.68 -14.53 9.63
CA HIS A 258 25.71 -14.22 10.70
C HIS A 258 24.47 -15.12 10.71
N PHE A 259 24.28 -15.92 9.65
CA PHE A 259 23.13 -16.80 9.48
C PHE A 259 23.12 -17.92 10.52
N THR A 260 21.96 -18.11 11.16
CA THR A 260 21.72 -19.22 12.09
C THR A 260 20.50 -20.04 11.67
N PRO A 261 20.41 -21.33 12.08
CA PRO A 261 19.21 -22.12 11.80
C PRO A 261 17.93 -21.46 12.31
N GLY A 262 16.93 -21.33 11.45
CA GLY A 262 15.69 -20.59 11.72
C GLY A 262 15.63 -19.21 11.04
N ASP A 263 16.77 -18.69 10.58
CA ASP A 263 16.78 -17.46 9.79
C ASP A 263 16.29 -17.70 8.34
N ARG A 264 16.02 -16.60 7.62
CA ARG A 264 15.64 -16.58 6.21
C ARG A 264 16.38 -15.48 5.46
N VAL A 265 16.57 -15.69 4.15
CA VAL A 265 17.12 -14.66 3.26
C VAL A 265 16.07 -14.27 2.23
N LEU A 266 15.66 -13.00 2.23
CA LEU A 266 14.81 -12.39 1.21
C LEU A 266 15.73 -11.74 0.17
N CYS A 267 15.79 -12.29 -1.06
CA CYS A 267 16.76 -11.88 -2.07
C CYS A 267 16.14 -11.74 -3.46
N PHE A 268 16.96 -11.34 -4.43
CA PHE A 268 16.59 -11.34 -5.84
C PHE A 268 16.71 -12.75 -6.42
N GLU A 269 15.98 -13.05 -7.50
CA GLU A 269 16.08 -14.36 -8.18
C GLU A 269 17.52 -14.68 -8.61
N GLU A 270 18.26 -13.66 -9.08
CA GLU A 270 19.65 -13.77 -9.52
C GLU A 270 20.61 -14.12 -8.38
N GLU A 271 20.22 -13.90 -7.13
CA GLU A 271 21.05 -14.17 -5.94
C GLU A 271 20.73 -15.53 -5.29
N LEU A 272 19.67 -16.24 -5.69
CA LEU A 272 19.32 -17.55 -5.12
C LEU A 272 20.50 -18.53 -5.03
N PRO A 273 21.38 -18.64 -6.06
CA PRO A 273 22.53 -19.54 -5.97
C PRO A 273 23.53 -19.18 -4.86
N LEU A 274 23.59 -17.91 -4.43
CA LEU A 274 24.50 -17.45 -3.37
C LEU A 274 24.05 -17.86 -1.98
N TYR A 275 22.74 -18.12 -1.78
CA TYR A 275 22.13 -18.35 -0.48
C TYR A 275 21.54 -19.75 -0.32
N ARG A 276 21.96 -20.76 -1.11
CA ARG A 276 21.36 -22.11 -1.13
C ARG A 276 21.20 -22.75 0.26
N ASP A 277 22.17 -22.53 1.13
CA ASP A 277 22.20 -23.09 2.49
C ASP A 277 21.57 -22.16 3.54
N CYS A 278 21.02 -21.01 3.11
CA CYS A 278 20.45 -19.97 3.98
C CYS A 278 18.93 -19.83 3.82
N ALA A 279 18.24 -20.88 3.37
CA ALA A 279 16.80 -20.91 3.17
C ALA A 279 16.26 -19.65 2.44
N PRO A 280 16.72 -19.39 1.19
CA PRO A 280 16.38 -18.17 0.45
C PRO A 280 14.95 -18.17 -0.05
N LEU A 281 14.36 -16.98 -0.10
CA LEU A 281 13.08 -16.67 -0.73
C LEU A 281 13.30 -15.50 -1.69
N ALA A 282 13.10 -15.75 -2.99
CA ALA A 282 13.12 -14.66 -3.97
C ALA A 282 11.79 -13.91 -3.98
N TYR A 283 11.86 -12.58 -4.15
CA TYR A 283 10.67 -11.74 -4.28
C TYR A 283 10.57 -11.06 -5.65
N GLY A 284 11.46 -11.40 -6.58
CA GLY A 284 11.47 -10.94 -7.96
C GLY A 284 12.88 -10.81 -8.50
N ARG A 285 13.00 -10.24 -9.71
CA ARG A 285 14.26 -10.06 -10.43
C ARG A 285 14.82 -8.67 -10.23
N GLU A 286 16.11 -8.56 -9.89
CA GLU A 286 16.78 -7.26 -9.77
C GLU A 286 16.76 -6.49 -11.10
N ALA A 287 16.88 -7.20 -12.22
CA ALA A 287 16.83 -6.64 -13.57
C ALA A 287 15.44 -6.11 -13.97
N ASP A 288 14.36 -6.51 -13.25
CA ASP A 288 12.99 -6.07 -13.51
C ASP A 288 12.28 -5.70 -12.20
N VAL A 289 12.40 -4.44 -11.84
CA VAL A 289 11.90 -3.87 -10.58
C VAL A 289 10.37 -4.03 -10.41
N ASN A 290 9.61 -4.18 -11.52
CA ASN A 290 8.17 -4.42 -11.43
C ASN A 290 7.87 -5.78 -10.81
N THR A 291 8.72 -6.79 -11.05
CA THR A 291 8.59 -8.09 -10.40
C THR A 291 8.86 -8.00 -8.90
N LEU A 292 9.81 -7.16 -8.49
CA LEU A 292 10.13 -6.90 -7.08
C LEU A 292 8.94 -6.24 -6.36
N SER A 293 8.32 -5.23 -6.99
CA SER A 293 7.15 -4.58 -6.39
C SER A 293 5.97 -5.53 -6.29
N ALA A 294 5.69 -6.34 -7.31
CA ALA A 294 4.60 -7.31 -7.32
C ALA A 294 4.80 -8.44 -6.30
N GLY A 295 6.04 -8.90 -6.10
CA GLY A 295 6.38 -10.03 -5.22
C GLY A 295 6.61 -9.67 -3.75
N LEU A 296 6.92 -8.40 -3.43
CA LEU A 296 7.38 -7.99 -2.11
C LEU A 296 6.45 -8.41 -0.97
N PHE A 297 5.17 -8.03 -1.03
CA PHE A 297 4.25 -8.30 0.08
C PHE A 297 3.90 -9.79 0.20
N SER A 298 3.82 -10.51 -0.91
CA SER A 298 3.63 -11.97 -0.88
C SER A 298 4.81 -12.65 -0.17
N ALA A 299 6.04 -12.24 -0.48
CA ALA A 299 7.22 -12.77 0.18
C ALA A 299 7.27 -12.40 1.67
N LEU A 300 6.99 -11.14 2.03
CA LEU A 300 6.93 -10.73 3.45
C LEU A 300 5.83 -11.46 4.23
N ARG A 301 4.73 -11.87 3.58
CA ARG A 301 3.68 -12.68 4.22
C ARG A 301 4.11 -14.13 4.44
N ILE A 302 4.87 -14.71 3.52
CA ILE A 302 5.48 -16.05 3.73
C ILE A 302 6.46 -16.01 4.91
N LEU A 303 7.15 -14.89 5.09
CA LEU A 303 8.10 -14.67 6.17
C LEU A 303 7.44 -14.23 7.49
N ASP A 304 6.13 -14.03 7.53
CA ASP A 304 5.37 -13.75 8.75
C ASP A 304 5.02 -15.07 9.48
N ASP A 305 6.04 -15.82 9.85
CA ASP A 305 5.97 -17.15 10.47
C ASP A 305 6.76 -17.13 11.79
N PRO A 306 6.14 -17.45 12.94
CA PRO A 306 6.79 -17.41 14.25
C PRO A 306 7.95 -18.42 14.41
N SER A 307 8.14 -19.36 13.49
CA SER A 307 9.30 -20.25 13.46
C SER A 307 10.57 -19.60 12.88
N ILE A 308 10.44 -18.42 12.27
CA ILE A 308 11.55 -17.65 11.72
C ILE A 308 12.14 -16.78 12.84
N HIS A 309 13.47 -16.74 12.97
CA HIS A 309 14.13 -15.94 13.99
C HIS A 309 14.49 -14.54 13.48
N GLN A 310 15.00 -14.47 12.25
CA GLN A 310 15.41 -13.22 11.60
C GLN A 310 15.32 -13.34 10.07
N VAL A 311 15.10 -12.21 9.43
CA VAL A 311 15.10 -12.10 7.95
C VAL A 311 16.23 -11.16 7.52
N TYR A 312 17.18 -11.66 6.75
CA TYR A 312 18.15 -10.84 6.02
C TYR A 312 17.56 -10.49 4.65
N ALA A 313 17.43 -9.20 4.35
CA ALA A 313 16.77 -8.75 3.13
C ALA A 313 17.73 -8.01 2.20
N ARG A 314 17.76 -8.41 0.93
CA ARG A 314 18.37 -7.63 -0.14
C ARG A 314 17.39 -6.56 -0.60
N CYS A 315 17.87 -5.35 -0.80
CA CYS A 315 17.06 -4.19 -1.18
C CYS A 315 17.54 -3.62 -2.51
N PRO A 316 16.66 -3.35 -3.50
CA PRO A 316 17.09 -2.78 -4.77
C PRO A 316 17.63 -1.37 -4.56
N VAL A 317 18.49 -0.92 -5.47
CA VAL A 317 19.01 0.44 -5.51
C VAL A 317 18.39 1.22 -6.67
N GLY A 318 18.50 2.55 -6.65
CA GLY A 318 18.04 3.42 -7.74
C GLY A 318 16.71 4.12 -7.48
N GLY A 319 16.22 4.84 -8.50
CA GLY A 319 14.98 5.59 -8.52
C GLY A 319 13.80 4.80 -9.07
N GLY A 320 12.78 5.54 -9.56
CA GLY A 320 11.61 4.92 -10.17
C GLY A 320 10.81 4.06 -9.19
N VAL A 321 10.30 2.92 -9.65
CA VAL A 321 9.54 1.95 -8.82
C VAL A 321 10.40 1.31 -7.73
N ALA A 322 11.74 1.19 -7.94
CA ALA A 322 12.66 0.70 -6.92
C ALA A 322 12.58 1.53 -5.63
N TYR A 323 12.36 2.83 -5.76
CA TYR A 323 12.20 3.73 -4.62
C TYR A 323 11.00 3.37 -3.73
N ALA A 324 9.89 2.89 -4.33
CA ALA A 324 8.74 2.40 -3.57
C ALA A 324 9.07 1.09 -2.83
N VAL A 325 9.74 0.14 -3.48
CA VAL A 325 10.19 -1.12 -2.86
C VAL A 325 11.13 -0.84 -1.69
N GLN A 326 12.14 0.02 -1.89
CA GLN A 326 13.06 0.46 -0.83
C GLN A 326 12.29 1.05 0.37
N ASN A 327 11.34 1.94 0.13
CA ASN A 327 10.56 2.56 1.19
C ASN A 327 9.79 1.52 2.01
N ARG A 328 9.19 0.51 1.39
CA ARG A 328 8.46 -0.58 2.07
C ARG A 328 9.39 -1.47 2.88
N LEU A 329 10.51 -1.90 2.30
CA LEU A 329 11.51 -2.71 3.00
C LEU A 329 12.13 -1.97 4.19
N LYS A 330 12.52 -0.70 4.01
CA LYS A 330 13.06 0.12 5.11
C LYS A 330 12.07 0.24 6.26
N LYS A 331 10.78 0.41 5.99
CA LYS A 331 9.74 0.46 7.02
C LYS A 331 9.49 -0.91 7.67
N ALA A 332 9.54 -2.01 6.91
CA ALA A 332 9.45 -3.37 7.44
C ALA A 332 10.64 -3.67 8.36
N ALA A 333 11.84 -3.24 7.99
CA ALA A 333 13.08 -3.38 8.76
C ALA A 333 13.21 -2.34 9.91
N ALA A 334 12.21 -1.48 10.14
CA ALA A 334 12.32 -0.35 11.08
C ALA A 334 13.62 0.47 10.87
N PHE A 335 14.05 0.63 9.62
CA PHE A 335 15.29 1.28 9.18
C PHE A 335 16.59 0.60 9.69
N HIS A 336 16.54 -0.69 10.08
CA HIS A 336 17.72 -1.46 10.40
C HIS A 336 18.43 -1.88 9.11
N ILE A 337 19.54 -1.20 8.80
CA ILE A 337 20.34 -1.42 7.59
C ILE A 337 21.80 -1.65 8.02
N VAL A 338 22.38 -2.70 7.50
CA VAL A 338 23.80 -3.03 7.63
C VAL A 338 24.48 -2.79 6.30
N ASP A 339 25.61 -2.09 6.31
CA ASP A 339 26.46 -1.89 5.14
C ASP A 339 27.58 -2.93 5.13
N ALA A 340 27.41 -3.97 4.31
CA ALA A 340 28.40 -5.05 4.21
C ALA A 340 29.74 -4.62 3.58
N GLU A 341 29.82 -3.45 2.94
CA GLU A 341 31.10 -2.89 2.49
C GLU A 341 31.91 -2.33 3.67
N ALA A 342 31.24 -1.82 4.70
CA ALA A 342 31.89 -1.25 5.87
C ALA A 342 32.26 -2.31 6.94
N GLU A 343 31.61 -3.47 6.93
CA GLU A 343 31.80 -4.57 7.89
C GLU A 343 32.88 -5.59 7.43
N ALA A 344 33.55 -5.34 6.31
CA ALA A 344 34.47 -6.29 5.65
C ALA A 344 35.96 -6.06 6.01
#